data_7a3732615e9ded47f8c699590063ee1f
#
_entry.id   7a3732615e9ded47f8c699590063ee1f
#
_cell.length_a   1.000
_cell.length_b   1.000
_cell.length_c   1.000
_cell.angle_alpha   90.00
_cell.angle_beta   90.00
_cell.angle_gamma   90.00
#
_symmetry.space_group_name_H-M   'P 1'
#
loop_
_entity.id
_entity.type
_entity.pdbx_description
1 polymer ?
#
loop_
_entity_poly.entity_id
_entity_poly.type
_entity_poly.pdbx_seq_one_letter_code
_entity_poly.pdbx_strand_id
1 'polypeptide(L)'
;IEKQEQEKIAKEKAKAENDKKPMQVFEVTAIYESGNRNPGAILGTLEDGAGMNYGTYSLTQKYTMKPYLEFLSKNYPELRSQLTGEINSDEFNASWKSLGETETEKFKASQAQYIFEANIMPVLEKLKKETGVDFLDGTHSIGSIGMISGMIHNAGHAWYSIIKEAAITTKNESSQFNDKAFVERIGGWVRDNYSGVYSQSIRNRYSKQTPQEKERIELFTYTKKENL
;
A
#
# COMPACT_ATOMS: atom_id res chain seq x y z
N ILE A 1 9.10 -6.77 37.99
CA ILE A 1 8.98 -5.41 37.41
C ILE A 1 9.87 -5.31 36.17
N GLU A 2 11.15 -5.62 36.23
CA GLU A 2 12.11 -5.52 35.11
C GLU A 2 11.76 -6.43 33.93
N LYS A 3 11.29 -7.67 34.15
CA LYS A 3 10.89 -8.61 33.12
C LYS A 3 9.64 -8.13 32.39
N GLN A 4 8.66 -7.55 33.07
CA GLN A 4 7.43 -7.00 32.45
C GLN A 4 7.74 -5.76 31.63
N GLU A 5 8.67 -4.91 32.04
CA GLU A 5 9.10 -3.75 31.27
C GLU A 5 9.87 -4.15 30.02
N GLN A 6 10.75 -5.15 30.10
CA GLN A 6 11.45 -5.71 28.95
C GLN A 6 10.50 -6.36 27.92
N GLU A 7 9.48 -7.11 28.39
CA GLU A 7 8.45 -7.67 27.53
C GLU A 7 7.60 -6.58 26.84
N LYS A 8 7.29 -5.48 27.55
CA LYS A 8 6.58 -4.34 26.99
C LYS A 8 7.40 -3.65 25.89
N ILE A 9 8.68 -3.36 26.17
CA ILE A 9 9.60 -2.75 25.18
C ILE A 9 9.76 -3.64 23.95
N ALA A 10 9.88 -4.96 24.16
CA ALA A 10 9.99 -5.91 23.04
C ALA A 10 8.71 -5.93 22.18
N LYS A 11 7.53 -5.89 22.81
CA LYS A 11 6.24 -5.80 22.12
C LYS A 11 6.08 -4.48 21.34
N GLU A 12 6.49 -3.37 21.93
CA GLU A 12 6.45 -2.06 21.27
C GLU A 12 7.40 -1.99 20.06
N LYS A 13 8.62 -2.55 20.19
CA LYS A 13 9.57 -2.66 19.06
C LYS A 13 9.05 -3.57 17.97
N ALA A 14 8.50 -4.73 18.30
CA ALA A 14 7.92 -5.65 17.33
C ALA A 14 6.70 -5.03 16.62
N LYS A 15 5.87 -4.27 17.34
CA LYS A 15 4.78 -3.49 16.78
C LYS A 15 5.29 -2.44 15.80
N ALA A 16 6.30 -1.64 16.20
CA ALA A 16 6.87 -0.60 15.34
C ALA A 16 7.51 -1.16 14.06
N GLU A 17 8.18 -2.31 14.11
CA GLU A 17 8.69 -2.99 12.92
C GLU A 17 7.58 -3.51 12.01
N ASN A 18 6.52 -4.07 12.59
CA ASN A 18 5.37 -4.53 11.82
C ASN A 18 4.60 -3.39 11.15
N ASP A 19 4.48 -2.24 11.82
CA ASP A 19 3.81 -1.05 11.27
C ASP A 19 4.57 -0.48 10.05
N LYS A 20 5.88 -0.73 9.94
CA LYS A 20 6.70 -0.33 8.78
C LYS A 20 6.51 -1.20 7.55
N LYS A 21 6.05 -2.46 7.68
CA LYS A 21 5.92 -3.39 6.55
C LYS A 21 4.97 -2.90 5.44
N PRO A 22 3.77 -2.37 5.75
CA PRO A 22 2.92 -1.76 4.73
C PRO A 22 3.59 -0.58 4.02
N MET A 23 4.33 0.27 4.73
CA MET A 23 5.11 1.35 4.11
C MET A 23 6.15 0.82 3.13
N GLN A 24 6.86 -0.25 3.48
CA GLN A 24 7.82 -0.89 2.60
C GLN A 24 7.15 -1.45 1.35
N VAL A 25 5.98 -2.08 1.47
CA VAL A 25 5.21 -2.55 0.31
C VAL A 25 4.89 -1.39 -0.65
N PHE A 26 4.47 -0.25 -0.13
CA PHE A 26 4.04 0.91 -0.92
C PHE A 26 5.15 1.88 -1.30
N GLU A 27 6.41 1.64 -0.94
CA GLU A 27 7.50 2.59 -1.15
C GLU A 27 7.62 3.04 -2.62
N VAL A 28 7.65 2.10 -3.56
CA VAL A 28 7.71 2.40 -4.99
C VAL A 28 6.38 2.99 -5.48
N THR A 29 5.26 2.46 -5.04
CA THR A 29 3.94 2.99 -5.39
C THR A 29 3.78 4.45 -4.97
N ALA A 30 4.21 4.82 -3.76
CA ALA A 30 4.16 6.20 -3.26
C ALA A 30 4.92 7.19 -4.15
N ILE A 31 6.07 6.79 -4.70
CA ILE A 31 6.84 7.62 -5.64
C ILE A 31 6.01 7.97 -6.87
N TYR A 32 5.33 7.00 -7.47
CA TYR A 32 4.56 7.21 -8.71
C TYR A 32 3.19 7.83 -8.48
N GLU A 33 2.55 7.59 -7.34
CA GLU A 33 1.24 8.17 -7.03
C GLU A 33 1.32 9.61 -6.53
N SER A 34 2.36 9.93 -5.80
CA SER A 34 2.40 11.21 -5.09
C SER A 34 3.76 11.90 -5.06
N GLY A 35 4.79 11.33 -5.69
CA GLY A 35 6.16 11.79 -5.49
C GLY A 35 6.64 11.61 -4.04
N ASN A 36 6.06 10.63 -3.32
CA ASN A 36 6.37 10.36 -1.91
C ASN A 36 6.16 11.57 -0.99
N ARG A 37 5.09 12.34 -1.23
CA ARG A 37 4.81 13.57 -0.46
C ARG A 37 4.52 13.30 1.01
N ASN A 38 4.61 14.39 1.79
CA ASN A 38 4.34 14.38 3.23
C ASN A 38 2.93 13.84 3.53
N PRO A 39 2.74 13.03 4.59
CA PRO A 39 1.42 12.49 4.95
C PRO A 39 0.40 13.55 5.36
N GLY A 40 0.84 14.77 5.71
CA GLY A 40 -0.02 15.93 5.95
C GLY A 40 -0.39 16.72 4.68
N ALA A 41 0.09 16.31 3.50
CA ALA A 41 -0.24 17.01 2.25
C ALA A 41 -1.74 16.96 1.95
N ILE A 42 -2.26 18.06 1.39
CA ILE A 42 -3.63 18.18 0.89
C ILE A 42 -3.55 18.72 -0.52
N LEU A 43 -4.16 18.03 -1.46
CA LEU A 43 -4.22 18.43 -2.85
C LEU A 43 -5.63 18.83 -3.26
N GLY A 44 -5.70 19.68 -4.27
CA GLY A 44 -6.95 20.11 -4.87
C GLY A 44 -7.79 18.95 -5.41
N THR A 45 -9.03 19.28 -5.75
CA THR A 45 -10.01 18.35 -6.30
C THR A 45 -9.53 17.78 -7.64
N LEU A 46 -9.65 16.46 -7.79
CA LEU A 46 -9.56 15.84 -9.10
C LEU A 46 -10.87 16.05 -9.87
N GLU A 47 -10.79 16.05 -11.20
CA GLU A 47 -11.95 16.19 -12.10
C GLU A 47 -12.96 15.04 -11.99
N ASP A 48 -12.59 13.95 -11.30
CA ASP A 48 -13.42 12.77 -11.07
C ASP A 48 -14.51 12.93 -9.99
N GLY A 49 -14.58 14.11 -9.37
CA GLY A 49 -15.55 14.41 -8.31
C GLY A 49 -15.28 13.72 -6.96
N ALA A 50 -14.11 13.13 -6.75
CA ALA A 50 -13.70 12.50 -5.49
C ALA A 50 -13.40 13.51 -4.35
N GLY A 51 -13.36 14.81 -4.69
CA GLY A 51 -13.02 15.88 -3.76
C GLY A 51 -11.52 16.01 -3.53
N MET A 52 -11.15 16.56 -2.38
CA MET A 52 -9.74 16.75 -1.99
C MET A 52 -9.04 15.41 -1.80
N ASN A 53 -7.74 15.40 -2.06
CA ASN A 53 -6.85 14.26 -1.81
C ASN A 53 -5.92 14.54 -0.65
N TYR A 54 -5.82 13.59 0.27
CA TYR A 54 -5.08 13.72 1.52
C TYR A 54 -3.93 12.71 1.60
N GLY A 55 -2.80 13.18 2.08
CA GLY A 55 -1.68 12.35 2.47
C GLY A 55 -0.84 11.78 1.33
N THR A 56 0.07 10.90 1.72
CA THR A 56 1.04 10.25 0.82
C THR A 56 0.37 9.38 -0.24
N TYR A 57 -0.74 8.73 0.11
CA TYR A 57 -1.39 7.71 -0.71
C TYR A 57 -2.72 8.18 -1.31
N SER A 58 -2.92 9.50 -1.43
CA SER A 58 -4.09 10.09 -2.11
C SER A 58 -5.44 9.60 -1.56
N LEU A 59 -5.60 9.65 -0.24
CA LEU A 59 -6.89 9.37 0.39
C LEU A 59 -7.93 10.39 -0.06
N THR A 60 -8.99 9.95 -0.72
CA THR A 60 -10.01 10.83 -1.30
C THR A 60 -11.05 11.25 -0.27
N GLN A 61 -11.40 12.54 -0.26
CA GLN A 61 -12.39 13.12 0.65
C GLN A 61 -13.69 12.31 0.69
N LYS A 62 -14.22 11.97 -0.48
CA LYS A 62 -15.57 11.39 -0.62
C LYS A 62 -15.61 9.90 -0.30
N TYR A 63 -14.53 9.15 -0.63
CA TYR A 63 -14.60 7.70 -0.61
C TYR A 63 -13.77 7.05 0.49
N THR A 64 -12.58 7.57 0.77
CA THR A 64 -11.63 6.88 1.65
C THR A 64 -11.38 7.57 2.98
N MET A 65 -11.65 8.88 3.10
CA MET A 65 -11.35 9.61 4.34
C MET A 65 -12.18 9.14 5.54
N LYS A 66 -13.52 8.98 5.38
CA LYS A 66 -14.36 8.52 6.49
C LYS A 66 -13.95 7.12 6.99
N PRO A 67 -13.81 6.10 6.12
CA PRO A 67 -13.29 4.79 6.54
C PRO A 67 -11.88 4.86 7.16
N TYR A 68 -11.00 5.73 6.66
CA TYR A 68 -9.69 5.93 7.26
C TYR A 68 -9.75 6.52 8.68
N LEU A 69 -10.63 7.50 8.93
CA LEU A 69 -10.81 8.03 10.29
C LEU A 69 -11.38 6.99 11.26
N GLU A 70 -12.26 6.11 10.80
CA GLU A 70 -12.75 4.96 11.57
C GLU A 70 -11.61 3.97 11.86
N PHE A 71 -10.75 3.68 10.88
CA PHE A 71 -9.55 2.89 11.06
C PHE A 71 -8.58 3.51 12.09
N LEU A 72 -8.35 4.83 12.02
CA LEU A 72 -7.54 5.53 13.02
C LEU A 72 -8.14 5.43 14.43
N SER A 73 -9.45 5.60 14.57
CA SER A 73 -10.12 5.46 15.86
C SER A 73 -9.86 4.11 16.53
N LYS A 74 -9.73 3.06 15.74
CA LYS A 74 -9.52 1.69 16.22
C LYS A 74 -8.05 1.37 16.45
N ASN A 75 -7.17 1.78 15.54
CA ASN A 75 -5.79 1.30 15.49
C ASN A 75 -4.75 2.33 15.95
N TYR A 76 -5.10 3.63 15.85
CA TYR A 76 -4.23 4.77 16.17
C TYR A 76 -5.04 5.89 16.85
N PRO A 77 -5.69 5.61 18.00
CA PRO A 77 -6.59 6.57 18.66
C PRO A 77 -5.88 7.88 19.03
N GLU A 78 -4.59 7.86 19.30
CA GLU A 78 -3.77 9.03 19.59
C GLU A 78 -3.57 9.94 18.37
N LEU A 79 -3.49 9.41 17.15
CA LEU A 79 -3.49 10.21 15.93
C LEU A 79 -4.89 10.74 15.64
N ARG A 80 -5.90 9.88 15.83
CA ARG A 80 -7.29 10.28 15.59
C ARG A 80 -7.74 11.43 16.47
N SER A 81 -7.34 11.44 17.75
CA SER A 81 -7.71 12.50 18.70
C SER A 81 -7.15 13.88 18.36
N GLN A 82 -6.10 13.94 17.54
CA GLN A 82 -5.49 15.19 17.08
C GLN A 82 -6.20 15.78 15.83
N LEU A 83 -7.03 14.99 15.15
CA LEU A 83 -7.78 15.45 13.97
C LEU A 83 -9.13 16.01 14.42
N THR A 84 -9.31 17.31 14.28
CA THR A 84 -10.48 18.07 14.72
C THR A 84 -11.22 18.67 13.53
N GLY A 85 -12.50 18.97 13.71
CA GLY A 85 -13.35 19.54 12.66
C GLY A 85 -13.92 18.51 11.67
N GLU A 86 -14.77 18.98 10.78
CA GLU A 86 -15.33 18.17 9.69
C GLU A 86 -14.34 18.03 8.55
N ILE A 87 -14.34 16.88 7.85
CA ILE A 87 -13.45 16.64 6.69
C ILE A 87 -13.58 17.80 5.70
N ASN A 88 -12.45 18.36 5.32
CA ASN A 88 -12.30 19.51 4.42
C ASN A 88 -12.70 20.88 5.03
N SER A 89 -12.98 20.99 6.31
CA SER A 89 -13.01 22.28 6.99
C SER A 89 -11.59 22.84 7.17
N ASP A 90 -11.47 24.15 7.38
CA ASP A 90 -10.17 24.78 7.66
C ASP A 90 -9.53 24.19 8.92
N GLU A 91 -10.33 23.89 9.94
CA GLU A 91 -9.89 23.27 11.19
C GLU A 91 -9.33 21.86 10.93
N PHE A 92 -10.06 21.02 10.19
CA PHE A 92 -9.58 19.69 9.83
C PHE A 92 -8.30 19.74 9.01
N ASN A 93 -8.26 20.61 8.01
CA ASN A 93 -7.10 20.75 7.14
C ASN A 93 -5.86 21.26 7.90
N ALA A 94 -6.03 22.15 8.87
CA ALA A 94 -4.96 22.61 9.75
C ALA A 94 -4.45 21.46 10.66
N SER A 95 -5.35 20.71 11.30
CA SER A 95 -4.98 19.58 12.16
C SER A 95 -4.31 18.46 11.37
N TRP A 96 -4.77 18.17 10.14
CA TRP A 96 -4.16 17.19 9.23
C TRP A 96 -2.73 17.55 8.87
N LYS A 97 -2.48 18.81 8.49
CA LYS A 97 -1.12 19.30 8.16
C LYS A 97 -0.20 19.24 9.38
N SER A 98 -0.67 19.71 10.53
CA SER A 98 0.08 19.67 11.79
C SER A 98 0.49 18.23 12.14
N LEU A 99 -0.42 17.27 12.01
CA LEU A 99 -0.13 15.86 12.26
C LEU A 99 0.93 15.30 11.31
N GLY A 100 0.90 15.71 10.05
CA GLY A 100 1.93 15.38 9.06
C GLY A 100 3.32 15.94 9.36
N GLU A 101 3.40 17.02 10.15
CA GLU A 101 4.65 17.64 10.57
C GLU A 101 5.17 17.05 11.88
N THR A 102 4.28 16.81 12.84
CA THR A 102 4.65 16.39 14.21
C THR A 102 4.78 14.88 14.37
N GLU A 103 4.03 14.09 13.60
CA GLU A 103 3.96 12.63 13.69
C GLU A 103 4.22 11.96 12.33
N THR A 104 5.09 12.54 11.50
CA THR A 104 5.29 12.21 10.10
C THR A 104 5.36 10.71 9.82
N GLU A 105 6.27 9.99 10.47
CA GLU A 105 6.49 8.56 10.20
C GLU A 105 5.31 7.70 10.63
N LYS A 106 4.76 7.96 11.81
CA LYS A 106 3.61 7.21 12.33
C LYS A 106 2.35 7.48 11.53
N PHE A 107 2.14 8.72 11.13
CA PHE A 107 0.99 9.11 10.31
C PHE A 107 1.08 8.53 8.90
N LYS A 108 2.26 8.52 8.29
CA LYS A 108 2.50 7.85 7.01
C LYS A 108 2.29 6.33 7.11
N ALA A 109 2.80 5.70 8.18
CA ALA A 109 2.61 4.28 8.44
C ALA A 109 1.14 3.90 8.59
N SER A 110 0.34 4.72 9.31
CA SER A 110 -1.09 4.49 9.47
C SER A 110 -1.86 4.56 8.15
N GLN A 111 -1.50 5.50 7.26
CA GLN A 111 -2.08 5.60 5.92
C GLN A 111 -1.75 4.37 5.07
N ALA A 112 -0.48 3.93 5.08
CA ALA A 112 -0.04 2.74 4.36
C ALA A 112 -0.75 1.48 4.86
N GLN A 113 -0.86 1.33 6.17
CA GLN A 113 -1.54 0.18 6.78
C GLN A 113 -3.02 0.14 6.41
N TYR A 114 -3.70 1.28 6.48
CA TYR A 114 -5.10 1.38 6.06
C TYR A 114 -5.30 0.93 4.61
N ILE A 115 -4.51 1.47 3.68
CA ILE A 115 -4.59 1.09 2.25
C ILE A 115 -4.30 -0.40 2.07
N PHE A 116 -3.29 -0.93 2.78
CA PHE A 116 -2.95 -2.33 2.70
C PHE A 116 -4.10 -3.23 3.18
N GLU A 117 -4.66 -2.96 4.34
CA GLU A 117 -5.76 -3.75 4.91
C GLU A 117 -7.06 -3.61 4.11
N ALA A 118 -7.41 -2.40 3.67
CA ALA A 118 -8.66 -2.14 2.98
C ALA A 118 -8.68 -2.59 1.52
N ASN A 119 -7.54 -2.44 0.80
CA ASN A 119 -7.52 -2.61 -0.65
C ASN A 119 -6.68 -3.82 -1.10
N ILE A 120 -5.56 -4.10 -0.44
CA ILE A 120 -4.60 -5.09 -0.93
C ILE A 120 -4.85 -6.47 -0.30
N MET A 121 -5.06 -6.54 0.99
CA MET A 121 -5.33 -7.81 1.68
C MET A 121 -6.49 -8.61 1.04
N PRO A 122 -7.64 -8.01 0.72
CA PRO A 122 -8.73 -8.75 0.06
C PRO A 122 -8.33 -9.31 -1.30
N VAL A 123 -7.46 -8.61 -2.05
CA VAL A 123 -6.95 -9.10 -3.34
C VAL A 123 -6.01 -10.27 -3.14
N LEU A 124 -5.09 -10.20 -2.16
CA LEU A 124 -4.16 -11.29 -1.87
C LEU A 124 -4.88 -12.55 -1.37
N GLU A 125 -5.89 -12.39 -0.52
CA GLU A 125 -6.73 -13.49 -0.06
C GLU A 125 -7.53 -14.13 -1.21
N LYS A 126 -8.06 -13.32 -2.11
CA LYS A 126 -8.73 -13.80 -3.32
C LYS A 126 -7.77 -14.53 -4.26
N LEU A 127 -6.56 -14.02 -4.49
CA LEU A 127 -5.53 -14.68 -5.26
C LEU A 127 -5.17 -16.04 -4.66
N LYS A 128 -4.95 -16.11 -3.35
CA LYS A 128 -4.69 -17.37 -2.64
C LYS A 128 -5.79 -18.39 -2.90
N LYS A 129 -7.05 -17.97 -2.74
CA LYS A 129 -8.22 -18.85 -2.95
C LYS A 129 -8.33 -19.37 -4.39
N GLU A 130 -8.06 -18.52 -5.38
CA GLU A 130 -8.29 -18.81 -6.79
C GLU A 130 -7.08 -19.44 -7.51
N THR A 131 -5.86 -19.19 -7.03
CA THR A 131 -4.63 -19.66 -7.67
C THR A 131 -3.82 -20.63 -6.80
N GLY A 132 -4.09 -20.67 -5.50
CA GLY A 132 -3.28 -21.37 -4.51
C GLY A 132 -1.89 -20.75 -4.30
N VAL A 133 -1.67 -19.49 -4.71
CA VAL A 133 -0.46 -18.70 -4.41
C VAL A 133 -0.74 -17.81 -3.23
N ASP A 134 -0.06 -18.02 -2.11
CA ASP A 134 -0.21 -17.25 -0.87
C ASP A 134 0.93 -16.25 -0.71
N PHE A 135 0.76 -15.04 -1.24
CA PHE A 135 1.76 -13.98 -1.14
C PHE A 135 2.07 -13.54 0.31
N LEU A 136 1.35 -14.05 1.30
CA LEU A 136 1.52 -13.71 2.71
C LEU A 136 2.13 -14.84 3.55
N ASP A 137 2.54 -15.95 2.94
CA ASP A 137 3.10 -17.12 3.65
C ASP A 137 4.57 -16.97 4.08
N GLY A 138 5.20 -15.87 3.72
CA GLY A 138 6.59 -15.57 4.05
C GLY A 138 7.61 -16.08 3.02
N THR A 139 7.15 -16.70 1.93
CA THR A 139 8.06 -17.19 0.85
C THR A 139 8.14 -16.19 -0.30
N HIS A 140 7.20 -15.26 -0.40
CA HIS A 140 7.14 -14.26 -1.47
C HIS A 140 7.76 -12.93 -1.07
N SER A 141 8.28 -12.21 -2.06
CA SER A 141 8.98 -10.96 -1.84
C SER A 141 8.03 -9.76 -1.70
N ILE A 142 8.51 -8.73 -1.00
CA ILE A 142 7.87 -7.42 -0.97
C ILE A 142 7.71 -6.82 -2.38
N GLY A 143 8.65 -7.07 -3.30
CA GLY A 143 8.55 -6.61 -4.68
C GLY A 143 7.33 -7.16 -5.42
N SER A 144 6.98 -8.43 -5.22
CA SER A 144 5.77 -9.03 -5.79
C SER A 144 4.50 -8.40 -5.24
N ILE A 145 4.42 -8.20 -3.91
CA ILE A 145 3.28 -7.54 -3.28
C ILE A 145 3.23 -6.06 -3.67
N GLY A 146 4.37 -5.39 -3.79
CA GLY A 146 4.49 -4.02 -4.28
C GLY A 146 3.96 -3.86 -5.70
N MET A 147 4.26 -4.78 -6.60
CA MET A 147 3.72 -4.78 -7.96
C MET A 147 2.20 -4.95 -7.97
N ILE A 148 1.65 -5.90 -7.18
CA ILE A 148 0.20 -6.08 -7.01
C ILE A 148 -0.42 -4.78 -6.48
N SER A 149 0.19 -4.20 -5.44
CA SER A 149 -0.28 -2.98 -4.79
C SER A 149 -0.32 -1.80 -5.76
N GLY A 150 0.73 -1.62 -6.55
CA GLY A 150 0.79 -0.58 -7.59
C GLY A 150 -0.31 -0.74 -8.64
N MET A 151 -0.57 -1.97 -9.08
CA MET A 151 -1.64 -2.28 -10.03
C MET A 151 -3.03 -1.95 -9.47
N ILE A 152 -3.33 -2.44 -8.29
CA ILE A 152 -4.64 -2.23 -7.64
C ILE A 152 -4.87 -0.76 -7.29
N HIS A 153 -3.85 -0.07 -6.80
CA HIS A 153 -3.96 1.35 -6.48
C HIS A 153 -4.20 2.21 -7.73
N ASN A 154 -3.55 1.88 -8.85
CA ASN A 154 -3.65 2.65 -10.09
C ASN A 154 -4.97 2.43 -10.85
N ALA A 155 -5.48 1.22 -10.92
CA ALA A 155 -6.63 0.87 -11.75
C ALA A 155 -7.72 0.05 -11.03
N GLY A 156 -7.61 -0.07 -9.71
CA GLY A 156 -8.55 -0.82 -8.90
C GLY A 156 -8.64 -2.30 -9.29
N HIS A 157 -9.78 -2.89 -9.02
CA HIS A 157 -10.00 -4.32 -9.29
C HIS A 157 -10.09 -4.70 -10.78
N ALA A 158 -10.13 -3.72 -11.68
CA ALA A 158 -10.19 -3.99 -13.13
C ALA A 158 -8.96 -4.79 -13.62
N TRP A 159 -7.82 -4.66 -12.96
CA TRP A 159 -6.58 -5.36 -13.33
C TRP A 159 -6.36 -6.67 -12.61
N TYR A 160 -7.31 -7.08 -11.78
CA TYR A 160 -7.21 -8.34 -11.05
C TYR A 160 -6.99 -9.57 -11.95
N SER A 161 -7.65 -9.62 -13.11
CA SER A 161 -7.51 -10.73 -14.06
C SER A 161 -6.07 -10.90 -14.56
N ILE A 162 -5.36 -9.79 -14.80
CA ILE A 162 -3.97 -9.78 -15.24
C ILE A 162 -3.04 -10.32 -14.14
N ILE A 163 -3.25 -9.86 -12.91
CA ILE A 163 -2.49 -10.32 -11.74
C ILE A 163 -2.72 -11.81 -11.52
N LYS A 164 -3.97 -12.26 -11.61
CA LYS A 164 -4.34 -13.67 -11.46
C LYS A 164 -3.69 -14.55 -12.52
N GLU A 165 -3.78 -14.15 -13.80
CA GLU A 165 -3.17 -14.88 -14.91
C GLU A 165 -1.65 -14.96 -14.76
N ALA A 166 -1.00 -13.86 -14.40
CA ALA A 166 0.43 -13.84 -14.11
C ALA A 166 0.80 -14.80 -12.97
N ALA A 167 0.00 -14.85 -11.90
CA ALA A 167 0.25 -15.76 -10.78
C ALA A 167 0.12 -17.24 -11.17
N ILE A 168 -0.95 -17.60 -11.92
CA ILE A 168 -1.17 -18.97 -12.40
C ILE A 168 -0.04 -19.40 -13.33
N THR A 169 0.31 -18.56 -14.32
CA THR A 169 1.33 -18.88 -15.29
C THR A 169 2.70 -19.06 -14.61
N THR A 170 3.08 -18.14 -13.71
CA THR A 170 4.34 -18.25 -12.99
C THR A 170 4.41 -19.49 -12.11
N LYS A 171 3.31 -19.84 -11.44
CA LYS A 171 3.23 -21.06 -10.62
C LYS A 171 3.40 -22.34 -11.45
N ASN A 172 2.87 -22.36 -12.67
CA ASN A 172 2.90 -23.55 -13.52
C ASN A 172 4.25 -23.77 -14.24
N GLU A 173 5.11 -22.75 -14.30
CA GLU A 173 6.39 -22.83 -15.01
C GLU A 173 7.50 -23.51 -14.20
N SER A 174 7.39 -23.55 -12.86
CA SER A 174 8.41 -24.17 -12.00
C SER A 174 7.82 -24.69 -10.70
N SER A 175 8.55 -25.63 -10.07
CA SER A 175 8.16 -26.17 -8.76
C SER A 175 8.22 -25.14 -7.63
N GLN A 176 8.98 -24.07 -7.81
CA GLN A 176 9.07 -22.95 -6.88
C GLN A 176 8.63 -21.67 -7.59
N PHE A 177 7.78 -20.90 -6.96
CA PHE A 177 7.29 -19.65 -7.52
C PHE A 177 8.45 -18.65 -7.74
N ASN A 178 8.52 -18.08 -8.94
CA ASN A 178 9.56 -17.13 -9.31
C ASN A 178 9.03 -15.70 -9.26
N ASP A 179 9.29 -15.00 -8.16
CA ASP A 179 8.85 -13.62 -7.95
C ASP A 179 9.36 -12.65 -9.05
N LYS A 180 10.59 -12.82 -9.56
CA LYS A 180 11.12 -11.97 -10.65
C LYS A 180 10.34 -12.17 -11.94
N ALA A 181 10.01 -13.40 -12.29
CA ALA A 181 9.21 -13.73 -13.46
C ALA A 181 7.79 -13.18 -13.33
N PHE A 182 7.19 -13.27 -12.14
CA PHE A 182 5.88 -12.73 -11.85
C PHE A 182 5.81 -11.20 -12.03
N VAL A 183 6.75 -10.47 -11.42
CA VAL A 183 6.86 -9.00 -11.53
C VAL A 183 7.07 -8.57 -12.98
N GLU A 184 7.97 -9.26 -13.72
CA GLU A 184 8.24 -8.96 -15.13
C GLU A 184 7.02 -9.22 -16.02
N ARG A 185 6.28 -10.29 -15.77
CA ARG A 185 5.08 -10.66 -16.52
C ARG A 185 3.99 -9.58 -16.39
N ILE A 186 3.75 -9.10 -15.18
CA ILE A 186 2.81 -8.00 -14.95
C ILE A 186 3.29 -6.72 -15.65
N GLY A 187 4.54 -6.32 -15.39
CA GLY A 187 5.09 -5.10 -15.98
C GLY A 187 5.15 -5.15 -17.50
N GLY A 188 5.52 -6.30 -18.07
CA GLY A 188 5.52 -6.56 -19.51
C GLY A 188 4.12 -6.42 -20.10
N TRP A 189 3.13 -7.05 -19.49
CA TRP A 189 1.75 -6.94 -19.95
C TRP A 189 1.28 -5.48 -20.03
N VAL A 190 1.54 -4.68 -18.98
CA VAL A 190 1.16 -3.26 -18.95
C VAL A 190 1.86 -2.46 -20.05
N ARG A 191 3.17 -2.67 -20.23
CA ARG A 191 3.93 -1.98 -21.29
C ARG A 191 3.38 -2.27 -22.68
N ASP A 192 3.00 -3.51 -22.92
CA ASP A 192 2.67 -3.99 -24.27
C ASP A 192 1.18 -3.84 -24.62
N ASN A 193 0.30 -3.93 -23.62
CA ASN A 193 -1.14 -4.07 -23.87
C ASN A 193 -1.99 -2.90 -23.37
N TYR A 194 -1.49 -2.05 -22.44
CA TYR A 194 -2.31 -0.97 -21.91
C TYR A 194 -2.57 0.13 -22.96
N SER A 195 -3.84 0.35 -23.29
CA SER A 195 -4.30 1.28 -24.35
C SER A 195 -5.25 2.38 -23.85
N GLY A 196 -5.39 2.58 -22.54
CA GLY A 196 -6.27 3.60 -21.95
C GLY A 196 -5.82 5.05 -22.20
N VAL A 197 -6.64 6.01 -21.77
CA VAL A 197 -6.45 7.45 -21.99
C VAL A 197 -5.06 7.95 -21.58
N TYR A 198 -4.51 7.42 -20.49
CA TYR A 198 -3.17 7.76 -20.00
C TYR A 198 -2.11 6.71 -20.35
N SER A 199 -2.31 6.00 -21.47
CA SER A 199 -1.51 4.82 -21.84
C SER A 199 0.00 5.07 -21.84
N GLN A 200 0.46 6.20 -22.40
CA GLN A 200 1.89 6.50 -22.45
C GLN A 200 2.46 6.75 -21.05
N SER A 201 1.76 7.51 -20.22
CA SER A 201 2.19 7.80 -18.83
C SER A 201 2.27 6.50 -18.00
N ILE A 202 1.26 5.65 -18.11
CA ILE A 202 1.21 4.38 -17.38
C ILE A 202 2.28 3.40 -17.89
N ARG A 203 2.48 3.27 -19.20
CA ARG A 203 3.57 2.44 -19.75
C ARG A 203 4.95 2.94 -19.28
N ASN A 204 5.17 4.25 -19.29
CA ASN A 204 6.41 4.87 -18.80
C ASN A 204 6.60 4.59 -17.29
N ARG A 205 5.54 4.67 -16.49
CA ARG A 205 5.57 4.29 -15.08
C ARG A 205 6.06 2.85 -14.92
N TYR A 206 5.41 1.89 -15.57
CA TYR A 206 5.76 0.47 -15.41
C TYR A 206 7.10 0.09 -16.03
N SER A 207 7.59 0.84 -17.00
CA SER A 207 8.96 0.70 -17.49
C SER A 207 10.01 1.03 -16.43
N LYS A 208 9.67 1.86 -15.45
CA LYS A 208 10.53 2.25 -14.32
C LYS A 208 10.22 1.45 -13.05
N GLN A 209 8.95 1.25 -12.75
CA GLN A 209 8.51 0.55 -11.54
C GLN A 209 8.92 -0.92 -11.57
N THR A 210 8.79 -1.61 -12.70
CA THR A 210 9.11 -3.03 -12.82
C THR A 210 10.55 -3.35 -12.42
N PRO A 211 11.60 -2.66 -12.93
CA PRO A 211 12.96 -2.86 -12.44
C PRO A 211 13.12 -2.61 -10.93
N GLN A 212 12.50 -1.54 -10.41
CA GLN A 212 12.58 -1.20 -8.99
C GLN A 212 11.96 -2.29 -8.10
N GLU A 213 10.79 -2.83 -8.47
CA GLU A 213 10.19 -3.94 -7.73
C GLU A 213 11.02 -5.23 -7.86
N LYS A 214 11.69 -5.47 -9.00
CA LYS A 214 12.62 -6.60 -9.16
C LYS A 214 13.85 -6.49 -8.26
N GLU A 215 14.40 -5.30 -8.08
CA GLU A 215 15.50 -5.06 -7.15
C GLU A 215 15.11 -5.36 -5.70
N ARG A 216 13.86 -5.10 -5.33
CA ARG A 216 13.33 -5.32 -3.98
C ARG A 216 13.07 -6.80 -3.67
N ILE A 217 13.05 -7.69 -4.66
CA ILE A 217 12.80 -9.12 -4.48
C ILE A 217 13.85 -9.78 -3.58
N GLU A 218 15.10 -9.35 -3.67
CA GLU A 218 16.21 -9.91 -2.90
C GLU A 218 16.32 -9.32 -1.48
N LEU A 219 15.59 -8.26 -1.19
CA LEU A 219 15.74 -7.51 0.04
C LEU A 219 14.84 -7.99 1.18
N PHE A 220 13.59 -8.41 0.89
CA PHE A 220 12.59 -8.68 1.92
C PHE A 220 11.57 -9.74 1.50
N THR A 221 11.24 -10.64 2.41
CA THR A 221 10.03 -11.45 2.38
C THR A 221 8.97 -10.81 3.28
N TYR A 222 7.70 -10.89 2.88
CA TYR A 222 6.58 -10.41 3.68
C TYR A 222 5.97 -11.58 4.47
N THR A 223 6.01 -11.52 5.78
CA THR A 223 5.29 -12.46 6.65
C THR A 223 4.07 -11.79 7.26
N LYS A 224 2.91 -12.41 7.12
CA LYS A 224 1.68 -11.98 7.81
C LYS A 224 1.94 -12.03 9.32
N LYS A 225 1.45 -11.01 10.02
CA LYS A 225 1.43 -10.98 11.48
C LYS A 225 0.62 -12.17 11.97
N GLU A 226 1.22 -13.13 12.63
CA GLU A 226 0.47 -14.03 13.51
C GLU A 226 -0.08 -13.16 14.64
N ASN A 227 -1.37 -13.32 14.93
CA ASN A 227 -2.03 -12.60 16.02
C ASN A 227 -1.27 -12.88 17.32
N LEU A 228 -0.53 -11.87 17.80
CA LEU A 228 0.06 -11.86 19.13
C LEU A 228 -0.96 -11.37 20.15
#